data_088c3dafa390f221a4d6b43476181b1c
#
_entry.id   088c3dafa390f221a4d6b43476181b1c
#
_cell.length_a   1.000
_cell.length_b   1.000
_cell.length_c   1.000
_cell.angle_alpha   90.00
_cell.angle_beta   90.00
_cell.angle_gamma   90.00
#
_symmetry.space_group_name_H-M   'P 1'
#
loop_
_entity.id
_entity.type
_entity.pdbx_description
1 polymer ?
#
loop_
_entity_poly.entity_id
_entity_poly.type
_entity_poly.pdbx_seq_one_letter_code
_entity_poly.pdbx_strand_id
1 'polypeptide(L)'
;NQEGSQAASQGSSQDCGQWDTYLFGGDVVEYSGKRYRRSSYVKAILCIGVDRSGEMTEKTTTGFGGQADGVFLIAQDTARNTIKILMIPRDTMTDITLTDLSGNELGKDMQHLTLAYAYGDGREKSCQYMADAVSELLGGLKIEWYLAADTSVIPVLNDEVGGVTVTIETDGMENRDPALVKGETVTLKGKQAEVFVRYRDVNVDHSALYRMDQQQQYIKGFFQAVQRHSAKDSGLVVRLFE
;
A
#
# COMPACT_ATOMS: atom_id res chain seq x y z
N ASN A 1 -58.80 0.92 -24.45
CA ASN A 1 -57.61 0.20 -24.94
C ASN A 1 -56.44 1.16 -25.14
N GLN A 2 -55.62 1.37 -24.16
CA GLN A 2 -54.30 1.95 -24.31
C GLN A 2 -53.41 1.32 -23.23
N GLU A 3 -52.54 0.47 -23.69
CA GLU A 3 -51.45 -0.11 -22.90
C GLU A 3 -50.37 0.95 -22.74
N GLY A 4 -50.11 1.35 -21.49
CA GLY A 4 -49.01 2.21 -21.12
C GLY A 4 -47.77 1.36 -20.75
N SER A 5 -46.79 1.33 -21.64
CA SER A 5 -45.49 0.71 -21.39
C SER A 5 -44.69 1.56 -20.41
N GLN A 6 -44.46 1.05 -19.21
CA GLN A 6 -43.45 1.60 -18.28
C GLN A 6 -42.09 1.05 -18.66
N ALA A 7 -41.24 1.92 -19.17
CA ALA A 7 -39.80 1.64 -19.34
C ALA A 7 -39.12 1.73 -17.97
N ALA A 8 -38.73 0.60 -17.43
CA ALA A 8 -37.82 0.54 -16.27
C ALA A 8 -36.43 0.93 -16.72
N SER A 9 -35.88 2.00 -16.14
CA SER A 9 -34.48 2.38 -16.27
C SER A 9 -33.63 1.37 -15.51
N GLN A 10 -33.01 0.47 -16.24
CA GLN A 10 -31.90 -0.36 -15.70
C GLN A 10 -30.70 0.53 -15.49
N GLY A 11 -30.38 0.83 -14.23
CA GLY A 11 -29.12 1.39 -13.83
C GLY A 11 -28.02 0.36 -14.14
N SER A 12 -27.11 0.70 -15.03
CA SER A 12 -25.91 -0.09 -15.28
C SER A 12 -25.01 -0.02 -14.06
N SER A 13 -25.01 -1.08 -13.23
CA SER A 13 -23.91 -1.37 -12.34
C SER A 13 -22.69 -1.56 -13.23
N GLN A 14 -21.69 -0.67 -13.09
CA GLN A 14 -20.38 -0.89 -13.68
C GLN A 14 -19.80 -2.15 -13.03
N ASP A 15 -19.83 -3.22 -13.80
CA ASP A 15 -19.21 -4.49 -13.47
C ASP A 15 -17.70 -4.25 -13.37
N CYS A 16 -17.16 -4.26 -12.15
CA CYS A 16 -15.72 -4.30 -11.93
C CYS A 16 -15.24 -5.60 -12.54
N GLY A 17 -14.58 -5.53 -13.70
CA GLY A 17 -14.18 -6.68 -14.48
C GLY A 17 -13.45 -7.72 -13.62
N GLN A 18 -14.06 -8.89 -13.50
CA GLN A 18 -13.51 -10.02 -12.78
C GLN A 18 -12.32 -10.59 -13.56
N TRP A 19 -11.19 -10.77 -12.89
CA TRP A 19 -10.00 -11.39 -13.48
C TRP A 19 -10.21 -12.90 -13.57
N ASP A 20 -10.20 -13.44 -14.77
CA ASP A 20 -10.27 -14.88 -14.99
C ASP A 20 -8.88 -15.44 -15.30
N THR A 21 -8.13 -15.78 -14.25
CA THR A 21 -6.77 -16.34 -14.36
C THR A 21 -6.73 -17.85 -14.56
N TYR A 22 -7.81 -18.53 -14.25
CA TYR A 22 -7.85 -20.00 -14.27
C TYR A 22 -7.88 -20.60 -15.66
N LEU A 23 -8.42 -19.88 -16.64
CA LEU A 23 -8.58 -20.38 -18.01
C LEU A 23 -7.27 -20.37 -18.84
N PHE A 24 -6.20 -19.71 -18.37
CA PHE A 24 -5.02 -19.43 -19.20
C PHE A 24 -3.66 -19.78 -18.55
N GLY A 25 -3.64 -20.62 -17.53
CA GLY A 25 -2.40 -21.12 -16.94
C GLY A 25 -1.58 -20.07 -16.15
N GLY A 26 -2.21 -19.08 -15.55
CA GLY A 26 -1.56 -18.14 -14.61
C GLY A 26 -0.73 -17.00 -15.23
N ASP A 27 -0.30 -17.13 -16.51
CA ASP A 27 0.50 -16.12 -17.19
C ASP A 27 -0.32 -15.15 -18.05
N VAL A 28 -1.57 -15.46 -18.32
CA VAL A 28 -2.49 -14.67 -19.13
C VAL A 28 -3.70 -14.31 -18.28
N VAL A 29 -4.07 -13.04 -18.28
CA VAL A 29 -5.27 -12.53 -17.64
C VAL A 29 -6.18 -11.91 -18.69
N GLU A 30 -7.49 -12.08 -18.55
CA GLU A 30 -8.47 -11.37 -19.36
C GLU A 30 -9.09 -10.23 -18.54
N TYR A 31 -9.11 -9.03 -19.11
CA TYR A 31 -9.73 -7.86 -18.52
C TYR A 31 -10.44 -7.05 -19.60
N SER A 32 -11.73 -6.76 -19.38
CA SER A 32 -12.56 -6.02 -20.34
C SER A 32 -12.51 -6.60 -21.76
N GLY A 33 -12.57 -7.94 -21.89
CA GLY A 33 -12.53 -8.67 -23.16
C GLY A 33 -11.19 -8.64 -23.89
N LYS A 34 -10.12 -8.19 -23.24
CA LYS A 34 -8.75 -8.17 -23.77
C LYS A 34 -7.85 -9.09 -22.97
N ARG A 35 -7.02 -9.84 -23.68
CA ARG A 35 -6.03 -10.72 -23.07
C ARG A 35 -4.71 -10.01 -22.86
N TYR A 36 -4.17 -10.12 -21.65
CA TYR A 36 -2.87 -9.56 -21.28
C TYR A 36 -1.98 -10.70 -20.79
N ARG A 37 -0.76 -10.74 -21.29
CA ARG A 37 0.27 -11.66 -20.77
C ARG A 37 1.13 -10.94 -19.77
N ARG A 38 1.40 -11.58 -18.64
CA ARG A 38 2.36 -11.08 -17.67
C ARG A 38 3.76 -11.00 -18.25
N SER A 39 4.43 -9.90 -18.01
CA SER A 39 5.81 -9.72 -18.42
C SER A 39 6.74 -10.38 -17.39
N SER A 40 7.60 -11.29 -17.85
CA SER A 40 8.64 -11.88 -17.00
C SER A 40 9.72 -10.89 -16.57
N TYR A 41 9.79 -9.73 -17.20
CA TYR A 41 10.73 -8.65 -16.86
C TYR A 41 10.22 -7.75 -15.72
N VAL A 42 8.96 -7.89 -15.32
CA VAL A 42 8.40 -7.11 -14.21
C VAL A 42 8.53 -7.91 -12.93
N LYS A 43 9.24 -7.32 -11.96
CA LYS A 43 9.39 -7.82 -10.60
C LYS A 43 8.51 -7.02 -9.66
N ALA A 44 7.77 -7.70 -8.79
CA ALA A 44 6.85 -7.09 -7.86
C ALA A 44 7.35 -7.23 -6.42
N ILE A 45 7.41 -6.10 -5.71
CA ILE A 45 7.78 -6.02 -4.29
C ILE A 45 6.60 -5.38 -3.56
N LEU A 46 6.01 -6.07 -2.61
CA LEU A 46 4.95 -5.53 -1.75
C LEU A 46 5.57 -4.82 -0.56
N CYS A 47 5.20 -3.55 -0.38
CA CYS A 47 5.61 -2.76 0.76
C CYS A 47 4.41 -2.52 1.68
N ILE A 48 4.60 -2.79 2.96
CA ILE A 48 3.56 -2.80 4.00
C ILE A 48 3.99 -1.86 5.11
N GLY A 49 3.25 -0.76 5.30
CA GLY A 49 3.40 0.13 6.45
C GLY A 49 2.46 -0.30 7.57
N VAL A 50 3.00 -0.76 8.68
CA VAL A 50 2.21 -1.25 9.82
C VAL A 50 1.99 -0.14 10.82
N ASP A 51 0.73 0.10 11.22
CA ASP A 51 0.39 1.08 12.27
C ASP A 51 0.72 0.53 13.65
N ARG A 52 2.00 0.50 13.93
CA ARG A 52 2.58 0.06 15.18
C ARG A 52 3.83 0.86 15.45
N SER A 53 4.20 1.00 16.69
CA SER A 53 5.48 1.56 17.11
C SER A 53 6.29 0.50 17.87
N GLY A 54 7.58 0.45 17.59
CA GLY A 54 8.53 -0.45 18.23
C GLY A 54 8.80 -1.72 17.42
N GLU A 55 9.67 -2.56 17.97
CA GLU A 55 10.19 -3.75 17.28
C GLU A 55 9.08 -4.69 16.80
N MET A 56 9.17 -5.12 15.55
CA MET A 56 8.24 -6.08 14.96
C MET A 56 8.57 -7.49 15.47
N THR A 57 7.91 -7.87 16.54
CA THR A 57 8.05 -9.20 17.17
C THR A 57 6.86 -10.08 16.83
N GLU A 58 7.12 -11.38 16.73
CA GLU A 58 6.09 -12.39 16.54
C GLU A 58 5.05 -12.34 17.67
N LYS A 59 3.79 -12.47 17.30
CA LYS A 59 2.65 -12.49 18.23
C LYS A 59 1.95 -13.85 18.18
N THR A 60 1.73 -14.41 19.33
CA THR A 60 1.04 -15.70 19.48
C THR A 60 -0.48 -15.58 19.43
N THR A 61 -1.01 -14.36 19.48
CA THR A 61 -2.46 -14.10 19.47
C THR A 61 -2.81 -13.22 18.26
N THR A 62 -3.74 -13.67 17.46
CA THR A 62 -4.28 -12.94 16.31
C THR A 62 -4.80 -11.56 16.72
N GLY A 63 -4.56 -10.55 15.89
CA GLY A 63 -4.99 -9.18 16.09
C GLY A 63 -3.98 -8.28 16.84
N PHE A 64 -2.95 -8.85 17.46
CA PHE A 64 -1.94 -8.09 18.21
C PHE A 64 -0.71 -7.68 17.36
N GLY A 65 -0.64 -8.11 16.11
CA GLY A 65 0.45 -7.80 15.19
C GLY A 65 0.41 -6.39 14.60
N GLY A 66 -0.71 -5.67 14.75
CA GLY A 66 -0.98 -4.39 14.09
C GLY A 66 -1.78 -4.55 12.81
N GLN A 67 -2.05 -3.45 12.12
CA GLN A 67 -2.77 -3.42 10.84
C GLN A 67 -1.92 -2.75 9.77
N ALA A 68 -2.12 -3.12 8.51
CA ALA A 68 -1.43 -2.52 7.38
C ALA A 68 -2.12 -1.20 6.99
N ASP A 69 -1.57 -0.07 7.43
CA ASP A 69 -2.11 1.27 7.15
C ASP A 69 -1.59 1.88 5.84
N GLY A 70 -0.44 1.42 5.37
CA GLY A 70 0.12 1.77 4.07
C GLY A 70 0.39 0.50 3.27
N VAL A 71 -0.20 0.38 2.09
CA VAL A 71 0.01 -0.76 1.20
C VAL A 71 0.35 -0.24 -0.19
N PHE A 72 1.51 -0.60 -0.70
CA PHE A 72 1.89 -0.26 -2.06
C PHE A 72 2.77 -1.33 -2.70
N LEU A 73 2.64 -1.46 -4.00
CA LEU A 73 3.41 -2.37 -4.80
C LEU A 73 4.44 -1.60 -5.64
N ILE A 74 5.68 -1.97 -5.55
CA ILE A 74 6.74 -1.51 -6.45
C ILE A 74 6.84 -2.52 -7.58
N ALA A 75 6.57 -2.09 -8.81
CA ALA A 75 6.74 -2.87 -10.01
C ALA A 75 7.97 -2.35 -10.79
N GLN A 76 9.05 -3.11 -10.76
CA GLN A 76 10.27 -2.85 -11.50
C GLN A 76 10.21 -3.55 -12.86
N ASP A 77 10.22 -2.80 -13.95
CA ASP A 77 10.42 -3.33 -15.31
C ASP A 77 11.92 -3.31 -15.62
N THR A 78 12.55 -4.48 -15.54
CA THR A 78 14.00 -4.62 -15.76
C THR A 78 14.40 -4.45 -17.22
N ALA A 79 13.48 -4.69 -18.17
CA ALA A 79 13.75 -4.51 -19.60
C ALA A 79 13.75 -3.03 -20.01
N ARG A 80 12.90 -2.21 -19.36
CA ARG A 80 12.78 -0.76 -19.63
C ARG A 80 13.53 0.10 -18.62
N ASN A 81 14.09 -0.51 -17.58
CA ASN A 81 14.70 0.18 -16.43
C ASN A 81 13.78 1.25 -15.84
N THR A 82 12.52 0.88 -15.60
CA THR A 82 11.51 1.76 -15.03
C THR A 82 10.90 1.17 -13.77
N ILE A 83 10.49 2.04 -12.86
CA ILE A 83 9.77 1.67 -11.64
C ILE A 83 8.39 2.32 -11.68
N LYS A 84 7.38 1.54 -11.37
CA LYS A 84 6.01 2.03 -11.13
C LYS A 84 5.61 1.69 -9.70
N ILE A 85 4.88 2.61 -9.08
CA ILE A 85 4.35 2.43 -7.73
C ILE A 85 2.83 2.41 -7.84
N LEU A 86 2.23 1.34 -7.36
CA LEU A 86 0.78 1.19 -7.23
C LEU A 86 0.42 1.30 -5.75
N MET A 87 -0.27 2.37 -5.39
CA MET A 87 -0.88 2.50 -4.05
C MET A 87 -2.17 1.70 -4.01
N ILE A 88 -2.36 0.92 -2.96
CA ILE A 88 -3.56 0.11 -2.76
C ILE A 88 -4.27 0.65 -1.51
N PRO A 89 -5.51 1.18 -1.63
CA PRO A 89 -6.23 1.67 -0.46
C PRO A 89 -6.42 0.55 0.57
N ARG A 90 -6.07 0.81 1.81
CA ARG A 90 -6.16 -0.17 2.89
C ARG A 90 -7.57 -0.70 3.13
N ASP A 91 -8.57 0.13 2.80
CA ASP A 91 -10.00 -0.17 2.94
C ASP A 91 -10.57 -0.92 1.71
N THR A 92 -9.71 -1.33 0.76
CA THR A 92 -10.12 -2.18 -0.38
C THR A 92 -10.67 -3.50 0.15
N MET A 93 -11.86 -3.86 -0.33
CA MET A 93 -12.49 -5.14 -0.01
C MET A 93 -11.88 -6.25 -0.89
N THR A 94 -11.41 -7.31 -0.25
CA THR A 94 -10.83 -8.47 -0.92
C THR A 94 -10.95 -9.71 -0.03
N ASP A 95 -10.81 -10.90 -0.61
CA ASP A 95 -10.75 -12.13 0.16
C ASP A 95 -9.44 -12.21 0.92
N ILE A 96 -9.53 -12.31 2.25
CA ILE A 96 -8.38 -12.46 3.13
C ILE A 96 -8.49 -13.76 3.95
N THR A 97 -7.36 -14.32 4.35
CA THR A 97 -7.31 -15.47 5.24
C THR A 97 -7.69 -15.03 6.65
N LEU A 98 -8.68 -15.71 7.24
CA LEU A 98 -9.09 -15.55 8.63
C LEU A 98 -8.44 -16.60 9.50
N THR A 99 -8.09 -16.23 10.73
CA THR A 99 -7.57 -17.16 11.74
C THR A 99 -8.34 -17.01 13.06
N ASP A 100 -8.37 -18.08 13.85
CA ASP A 100 -8.81 -18.01 15.24
C ASP A 100 -7.77 -17.30 16.13
N LEU A 101 -8.08 -17.10 17.40
CA LEU A 101 -7.17 -16.44 18.36
C LEU A 101 -5.86 -17.21 18.60
N SER A 102 -5.82 -18.49 18.24
CA SER A 102 -4.64 -19.35 18.34
C SER A 102 -3.84 -19.40 17.03
N GLY A 103 -4.30 -18.69 15.98
CA GLY A 103 -3.63 -18.62 14.68
C GLY A 103 -3.94 -19.77 13.73
N ASN A 104 -4.95 -20.61 14.02
CA ASN A 104 -5.42 -21.65 13.09
C ASN A 104 -6.28 -21.01 12.00
N GLU A 105 -6.05 -21.40 10.75
CA GLU A 105 -6.81 -20.88 9.61
C GLU A 105 -8.24 -21.40 9.63
N LEU A 106 -9.20 -20.48 9.48
CA LEU A 106 -10.64 -20.74 9.41
C LEU A 106 -11.19 -20.72 7.97
N GLY A 107 -10.39 -20.23 7.03
CA GLY A 107 -10.77 -20.03 5.62
C GLY A 107 -10.60 -18.58 5.17
N LYS A 108 -11.24 -18.23 4.05
CA LYS A 108 -11.20 -16.86 3.50
C LYS A 108 -12.58 -16.20 3.59
N ASP A 109 -12.57 -14.87 3.72
CA ASP A 109 -13.78 -14.04 3.69
C ASP A 109 -13.46 -12.65 3.15
N MET A 110 -14.47 -12.01 2.59
CA MET A 110 -14.40 -10.65 2.04
C MET A 110 -14.29 -9.62 3.15
N GLN A 111 -13.14 -9.03 3.33
CA GLN A 111 -12.83 -8.06 4.39
C GLN A 111 -11.97 -6.91 3.85
N HIS A 112 -11.75 -5.87 4.66
CA HIS A 112 -10.79 -4.83 4.35
C HIS A 112 -9.35 -5.39 4.29
N LEU A 113 -8.61 -5.03 3.25
CA LEU A 113 -7.23 -5.49 3.01
C LEU A 113 -6.31 -5.25 4.23
N THR A 114 -6.48 -4.13 4.95
CA THR A 114 -5.71 -3.80 6.16
C THR A 114 -5.72 -4.91 7.20
N LEU A 115 -6.81 -5.69 7.29
CA LEU A 115 -6.99 -6.76 8.28
C LEU A 115 -6.19 -8.02 7.94
N ALA A 116 -5.81 -8.22 6.68
CA ALA A 116 -5.02 -9.40 6.30
C ALA A 116 -3.73 -9.51 7.12
N TYR A 117 -3.07 -8.38 7.43
CA TYR A 117 -1.89 -8.36 8.29
C TYR A 117 -2.21 -8.77 9.73
N ALA A 118 -3.35 -8.31 10.27
CA ALA A 118 -3.75 -8.55 11.66
C ALA A 118 -4.09 -10.01 11.94
N TYR A 119 -4.52 -10.76 10.94
CA TYR A 119 -4.81 -12.19 11.07
C TYR A 119 -3.56 -13.09 11.09
N GLY A 120 -2.38 -12.55 10.81
CA GLY A 120 -1.11 -13.26 10.93
C GLY A 120 -0.44 -13.11 12.30
N ASP A 121 0.85 -13.36 12.32
CA ASP A 121 1.72 -13.36 13.50
C ASP A 121 2.39 -12.02 13.80
N GLY A 122 2.12 -10.98 13.00
CA GLY A 122 2.79 -9.68 13.07
C GLY A 122 4.18 -9.66 12.44
N ARG A 123 4.58 -10.72 11.72
CA ARG A 123 5.85 -10.86 11.00
C ARG A 123 5.65 -11.57 9.66
N GLU A 124 6.27 -12.72 9.47
CA GLU A 124 6.32 -13.44 8.20
C GLU A 124 4.93 -13.89 7.74
N LYS A 125 4.16 -14.52 8.62
CA LYS A 125 2.80 -14.99 8.29
C LYS A 125 1.86 -13.83 7.95
N SER A 126 1.96 -12.71 8.66
CA SER A 126 1.21 -11.49 8.35
C SER A 126 1.56 -10.93 6.96
N CYS A 127 2.85 -10.90 6.62
CA CYS A 127 3.32 -10.46 5.31
C CYS A 127 2.85 -11.41 4.21
N GLN A 128 2.86 -12.72 4.46
CA GLN A 128 2.37 -13.72 3.52
C GLN A 128 0.87 -13.54 3.25
N TYR A 129 0.05 -13.37 4.27
CA TYR A 129 -1.39 -13.14 4.11
C TYR A 129 -1.68 -11.85 3.34
N MET A 130 -0.89 -10.79 3.57
CA MET A 130 -0.99 -9.57 2.77
C MET A 130 -0.59 -9.80 1.31
N ALA A 131 0.49 -10.57 1.07
CA ALA A 131 0.93 -10.89 -0.29
C ALA A 131 -0.10 -11.73 -1.04
N ASP A 132 -0.72 -12.69 -0.38
CA ASP A 132 -1.77 -13.54 -0.94
C ASP A 132 -3.02 -12.71 -1.29
N ALA A 133 -3.48 -11.84 -0.38
CA ALA A 133 -4.63 -10.98 -0.61
C ALA A 133 -4.38 -9.98 -1.75
N VAL A 134 -3.21 -9.35 -1.81
CA VAL A 134 -2.83 -8.43 -2.90
C VAL A 134 -2.64 -9.18 -4.22
N SER A 135 -2.07 -10.39 -4.19
CA SER A 135 -1.95 -11.26 -5.36
C SER A 135 -3.33 -11.56 -5.96
N GLU A 136 -4.28 -11.96 -5.12
CA GLU A 136 -5.65 -12.27 -5.53
C GLU A 136 -6.36 -11.03 -6.10
N LEU A 137 -6.29 -9.90 -5.41
CA LEU A 137 -6.81 -8.60 -5.87
C LEU A 137 -6.29 -8.20 -7.25
N LEU A 138 -5.04 -8.53 -7.57
CA LEU A 138 -4.38 -8.23 -8.84
C LEU A 138 -4.41 -9.41 -9.83
N GLY A 139 -5.40 -10.29 -9.72
CA GLY A 139 -5.62 -11.39 -10.65
C GLY A 139 -4.52 -12.45 -10.60
N GLY A 140 -4.04 -12.80 -9.40
CA GLY A 140 -2.99 -13.81 -9.17
C GLY A 140 -1.59 -13.30 -9.55
N LEU A 141 -1.31 -11.99 -9.41
CA LEU A 141 0.05 -11.46 -9.62
C LEU A 141 1.02 -12.12 -8.64
N LYS A 142 2.08 -12.75 -9.18
CA LYS A 142 3.13 -13.29 -8.32
C LYS A 142 3.87 -12.16 -7.63
N ILE A 143 3.82 -12.10 -6.30
CA ILE A 143 4.61 -11.21 -5.47
C ILE A 143 5.83 -12.00 -5.00
N GLU A 144 7.02 -11.57 -5.43
CA GLU A 144 8.26 -12.32 -5.16
C GLU A 144 8.89 -11.92 -3.84
N TRP A 145 8.71 -10.65 -3.46
CA TRP A 145 9.28 -10.10 -2.22
C TRP A 145 8.28 -9.20 -1.51
N TYR A 146 8.41 -9.12 -0.22
CA TYR A 146 7.70 -8.15 0.60
C TYR A 146 8.63 -7.48 1.59
N LEU A 147 8.28 -6.27 1.96
CA LEU A 147 8.93 -5.46 2.99
C LEU A 147 7.85 -4.92 3.92
N ALA A 148 7.94 -5.22 5.20
CA ALA A 148 7.08 -4.63 6.21
C ALA A 148 7.89 -3.75 7.14
N ALA A 149 7.37 -2.55 7.43
CA ALA A 149 8.00 -1.60 8.32
C ALA A 149 6.96 -0.95 9.22
N ASP A 150 7.31 -0.71 10.47
CA ASP A 150 6.50 0.10 11.37
C ASP A 150 6.76 1.61 11.17
N THR A 151 5.95 2.44 11.81
CA THR A 151 6.02 3.89 11.64
C THR A 151 7.28 4.52 12.22
N SER A 152 7.99 3.85 13.13
CA SER A 152 9.20 4.39 13.76
C SER A 152 10.40 4.46 12.81
N VAL A 153 10.38 3.66 11.74
CA VAL A 153 11.44 3.65 10.74
C VAL A 153 11.38 4.87 9.80
N ILE A 154 10.21 5.51 9.65
CA ILE A 154 10.02 6.62 8.71
C ILE A 154 10.97 7.79 8.98
N PRO A 155 11.10 8.30 10.23
CA PRO A 155 12.07 9.37 10.53
C PRO A 155 13.51 8.99 10.20
N VAL A 156 13.89 7.75 10.49
CA VAL A 156 15.27 7.26 10.27
C VAL A 156 15.59 7.22 8.78
N LEU A 157 14.73 6.58 7.98
CA LEU A 157 14.90 6.51 6.53
C LEU A 157 14.86 7.90 5.88
N ASN A 158 13.99 8.79 6.38
CA ASN A 158 13.91 10.16 5.89
C ASN A 158 15.22 10.92 6.07
N ASP A 159 15.82 10.82 7.24
CA ASP A 159 17.03 11.56 7.57
C ASP A 159 18.24 10.95 6.88
N GLU A 160 18.28 9.63 6.70
CA GLU A 160 19.35 8.94 5.97
C GLU A 160 19.46 9.39 4.51
N VAL A 161 18.33 9.73 3.87
CA VAL A 161 18.31 10.29 2.51
C VAL A 161 18.46 11.82 2.47
N GLY A 162 18.78 12.46 3.61
CA GLY A 162 18.93 13.91 3.72
C GLY A 162 17.61 14.69 3.75
N GLY A 163 16.50 14.02 4.01
CA GLY A 163 15.16 14.58 4.05
C GLY A 163 14.40 14.53 2.73
N VAL A 164 13.10 14.29 2.82
CA VAL A 164 12.19 14.25 1.68
C VAL A 164 11.49 15.60 1.54
N THR A 165 11.54 16.21 0.35
CA THR A 165 10.85 17.47 0.05
C THR A 165 9.43 17.18 -0.42
N VAL A 166 8.46 17.83 0.24
CA VAL A 166 7.02 17.68 -0.03
C VAL A 166 6.34 19.06 -0.02
N THR A 167 5.17 19.14 -0.64
CA THR A 167 4.27 20.29 -0.52
C THR A 167 3.12 19.92 0.42
N ILE A 168 2.83 20.76 1.40
CA ILE A 168 1.75 20.52 2.36
C ILE A 168 0.42 20.93 1.72
N GLU A 169 -0.43 19.96 1.41
CA GLU A 169 -1.72 20.20 0.74
C GLU A 169 -2.90 20.18 1.73
N THR A 170 -2.72 19.58 2.90
CA THR A 170 -3.77 19.37 3.90
C THR A 170 -3.70 20.40 5.02
N ASP A 171 -4.85 20.97 5.43
CA ASP A 171 -4.96 21.86 6.57
C ASP A 171 -4.79 21.12 7.91
N GLY A 172 -4.38 21.84 8.93
CA GLY A 172 -4.35 21.37 10.32
C GLY A 172 -3.10 20.57 10.68
N MET A 173 -2.19 20.33 9.72
CA MET A 173 -0.93 19.62 9.99
C MET A 173 0.01 20.48 10.85
N GLU A 174 -0.09 21.80 10.76
CA GLU A 174 0.62 22.79 11.60
C GLU A 174 0.28 22.65 13.08
N ASN A 175 -0.86 22.05 13.44
CA ASN A 175 -1.21 21.74 14.84
C ASN A 175 -0.37 20.59 15.41
N ARG A 176 0.26 19.80 14.56
CA ARG A 176 1.17 18.71 14.94
C ARG A 176 2.63 19.14 14.87
N ASP A 177 2.98 19.93 13.87
CA ASP A 177 4.30 20.54 13.73
C ASP A 177 4.16 21.91 13.04
N PRO A 178 4.53 23.03 13.71
CA PRO A 178 4.35 24.37 13.18
C PRO A 178 5.03 24.68 11.85
N ALA A 179 5.99 23.86 11.42
CA ALA A 179 6.65 24.01 10.13
C ALA A 179 5.84 23.40 8.95
N LEU A 180 4.79 22.62 9.24
CA LEU A 180 4.00 21.93 8.23
C LEU A 180 2.74 22.74 7.86
N VAL A 181 2.94 23.94 7.32
CA VAL A 181 1.87 24.88 6.96
C VAL A 181 1.36 24.59 5.55
N LYS A 182 0.04 24.55 5.37
CA LYS A 182 -0.58 24.33 4.04
C LYS A 182 -0.09 25.36 3.01
N GLY A 183 0.23 24.86 1.81
CA GLY A 183 0.76 25.60 0.67
C GLY A 183 2.28 25.73 0.66
N GLU A 184 2.95 25.43 1.78
CA GLU A 184 4.41 25.49 1.85
C GLU A 184 5.06 24.22 1.31
N THR A 185 6.24 24.40 0.72
CA THR A 185 7.10 23.28 0.31
C THR A 185 8.26 23.16 1.31
N VAL A 186 8.33 22.04 1.98
CA VAL A 186 9.28 21.80 3.07
C VAL A 186 10.11 20.53 2.84
N THR A 187 11.35 20.54 3.32
CA THR A 187 12.15 19.31 3.42
C THR A 187 11.97 18.76 4.82
N LEU A 188 11.29 17.63 4.92
CA LEU A 188 10.94 16.98 6.17
C LEU A 188 12.19 16.50 6.92
N LYS A 189 12.19 16.63 8.25
CA LYS A 189 13.29 16.20 9.13
C LYS A 189 12.73 15.38 10.29
N GLY A 190 13.38 14.28 10.59
CA GLY A 190 13.02 13.44 11.72
C GLY A 190 11.53 13.12 11.77
N LYS A 191 10.90 13.41 12.91
CA LYS A 191 9.48 13.12 13.13
C LYS A 191 8.50 13.85 12.21
N GLN A 192 8.92 14.92 11.53
CA GLN A 192 8.06 15.59 10.54
C GLN A 192 7.65 14.65 9.43
N ALA A 193 8.53 13.72 9.03
CA ALA A 193 8.22 12.71 8.03
C ALA A 193 7.11 11.76 8.50
N GLU A 194 7.17 11.31 9.75
CA GLU A 194 6.11 10.48 10.35
C GLU A 194 4.79 11.25 10.45
N VAL A 195 4.83 12.51 10.93
CA VAL A 195 3.65 13.37 11.00
C VAL A 195 3.02 13.50 9.61
N PHE A 196 3.79 13.83 8.58
CA PHE A 196 3.31 14.01 7.23
C PHE A 196 2.63 12.74 6.67
N VAL A 197 3.26 11.60 6.82
CA VAL A 197 2.77 10.32 6.26
C VAL A 197 1.53 9.80 7.00
N ARG A 198 1.39 10.09 8.30
CA ARG A 198 0.30 9.58 9.14
C ARG A 198 -0.85 10.55 9.32
N TYR A 199 -0.63 11.84 9.05
CA TYR A 199 -1.65 12.86 9.32
C TYR A 199 -2.97 12.57 8.59
N ARG A 200 -4.05 12.66 9.32
CA ARG A 200 -5.41 12.52 8.83
C ARG A 200 -6.33 13.41 9.66
N ASP A 201 -7.09 14.28 9.01
CA ASP A 201 -8.22 14.94 9.63
C ASP A 201 -9.46 14.04 9.49
N VAL A 202 -9.87 13.44 10.61
CA VAL A 202 -11.01 12.51 10.64
C VAL A 202 -12.37 13.22 10.46
N ASN A 203 -12.40 14.55 10.55
CA ASN A 203 -13.61 15.35 10.36
C ASN A 203 -13.86 15.72 8.89
N VAL A 204 -12.92 15.39 8.00
CA VAL A 204 -13.03 15.63 6.56
C VAL A 204 -13.40 14.34 5.85
N ASP A 205 -14.43 14.41 5.00
CA ASP A 205 -14.81 13.29 4.14
C ASP A 205 -13.66 12.88 3.23
N HIS A 206 -13.54 11.59 2.95
CA HIS A 206 -12.46 11.02 2.14
C HIS A 206 -11.05 11.25 2.66
N SER A 207 -10.88 11.58 3.94
CA SER A 207 -9.56 11.84 4.55
C SER A 207 -8.57 10.67 4.43
N ALA A 208 -9.05 9.45 4.22
CA ALA A 208 -8.19 8.30 3.92
C ALA A 208 -7.52 8.41 2.54
N LEU A 209 -8.19 8.99 1.54
CA LEU A 209 -7.62 9.23 0.21
C LEU A 209 -6.58 10.35 0.27
N TYR A 210 -6.86 11.45 0.98
CA TYR A 210 -5.87 12.52 1.19
C TYR A 210 -4.60 12.01 1.84
N ARG A 211 -4.73 11.14 2.86
CA ARG A 211 -3.56 10.48 3.46
C ARG A 211 -2.80 9.62 2.45
N MET A 212 -3.51 8.89 1.60
CA MET A 212 -2.88 8.09 0.54
C MET A 212 -2.12 8.97 -0.47
N ASP A 213 -2.66 10.15 -0.82
CA ASP A 213 -1.98 11.11 -1.70
C ASP A 213 -0.71 11.67 -1.03
N GLN A 214 -0.76 11.98 0.27
CA GLN A 214 0.42 12.36 1.07
C GLN A 214 1.48 11.25 1.06
N GLN A 215 1.06 10.00 1.30
CA GLN A 215 1.96 8.84 1.24
C GLN A 215 2.58 8.68 -0.15
N GLN A 216 1.79 8.85 -1.21
CA GLN A 216 2.29 8.79 -2.59
C GLN A 216 3.32 9.90 -2.86
N GLN A 217 3.04 11.12 -2.41
CA GLN A 217 3.97 12.25 -2.55
C GLN A 217 5.29 11.97 -1.81
N TYR A 218 5.20 11.47 -0.55
CA TYR A 218 6.36 11.11 0.24
C TYR A 218 7.21 10.03 -0.43
N ILE A 219 6.60 8.93 -0.87
CA ILE A 219 7.31 7.83 -1.52
C ILE A 219 8.02 8.30 -2.80
N LYS A 220 7.36 9.11 -3.63
CA LYS A 220 7.99 9.70 -4.84
C LYS A 220 9.19 10.57 -4.48
N GLY A 221 9.03 11.44 -3.48
CA GLY A 221 10.11 12.30 -2.98
C GLY A 221 11.27 11.50 -2.38
N PHE A 222 10.97 10.43 -1.64
CA PHE A 222 11.96 9.52 -1.07
C PHE A 222 12.81 8.86 -2.16
N PHE A 223 12.21 8.29 -3.18
CA PHE A 223 12.96 7.69 -4.31
C PHE A 223 13.84 8.71 -5.04
N GLN A 224 13.34 9.94 -5.21
CA GLN A 224 14.14 11.02 -5.79
C GLN A 224 15.33 11.41 -4.89
N ALA A 225 15.14 11.41 -3.57
CA ALA A 225 16.19 11.67 -2.61
C ALA A 225 17.24 10.54 -2.63
N VAL A 226 16.81 9.28 -2.60
CA VAL A 226 17.70 8.12 -2.76
C VAL A 226 18.52 8.23 -4.04
N GLN A 227 17.91 8.52 -5.18
CA GLN A 227 18.60 8.64 -6.46
C GLN A 227 19.66 9.76 -6.45
N ARG A 228 19.33 10.92 -5.86
CA ARG A 228 20.25 12.06 -5.76
C ARG A 228 21.44 11.77 -4.84
N HIS A 229 21.20 11.09 -3.73
CA HIS A 229 22.21 10.82 -2.72
C HIS A 229 23.06 9.60 -3.06
N SER A 230 22.50 8.53 -3.62
CA SER A 230 23.25 7.34 -4.02
C SER A 230 24.27 7.63 -5.14
N ALA A 231 24.03 8.66 -5.96
CA ALA A 231 25.00 9.12 -6.95
C ALA A 231 26.28 9.71 -6.31
N LYS A 232 26.21 10.13 -5.05
CA LYS A 232 27.32 10.74 -4.29
C LYS A 232 27.87 9.81 -3.21
N ASP A 233 27.05 8.88 -2.74
CA ASP A 233 27.36 7.95 -1.65
C ASP A 233 26.86 6.55 -2.03
N SER A 234 27.77 5.70 -2.49
CA SER A 234 27.47 4.33 -2.90
C SER A 234 27.08 3.41 -1.72
N GLY A 235 27.36 3.80 -0.49
CA GLY A 235 27.01 3.05 0.73
C GLY A 235 25.56 3.33 1.19
N LEU A 236 24.91 4.38 0.69
CA LEU A 236 23.56 4.77 1.13
C LEU A 236 22.56 3.61 1.05
N VAL A 237 22.53 2.91 -0.09
CA VAL A 237 21.56 1.83 -0.31
C VAL A 237 21.74 0.72 0.73
N VAL A 238 22.97 0.39 1.10
CA VAL A 238 23.25 -0.64 2.13
C VAL A 238 22.70 -0.19 3.48
N ARG A 239 22.98 1.05 3.90
CA ARG A 239 22.49 1.58 5.19
C ARG A 239 20.97 1.70 5.29
N LEU A 240 20.26 1.82 4.17
CA LEU A 240 18.79 1.80 4.17
C LEU A 240 18.19 0.41 4.49
N PHE A 241 19.02 -0.64 4.45
CA PHE A 241 18.60 -2.01 4.75
C PHE A 241 19.25 -2.59 6.03
N GLU A 242 20.11 -1.85 6.71
CA GLU A 242 20.68 -2.16 8.03
C GLU A 242 19.81 -1.60 9.17
#